data_4a24b27478d297114b088a336113f972
#
_entry.id   4a24b27478d297114b088a336113f972
#
_cell.length_a   1.000
_cell.length_b   1.000
_cell.length_c   1.000
_cell.angle_alpha   90.00
_cell.angle_beta   90.00
_cell.angle_gamma   90.00
#
_symmetry.space_group_name_H-M   'P 1'
#
loop_
_entity.id
_entity.type
_entity.pdbx_description
1 polymer ?
#
loop_
_entity_poly.entity_id
_entity_poly.type
_entity_poly.pdbx_seq_one_letter_code
_entity_poly.pdbx_strand_id
1 'polypeptide(L)'
;MNKQQYPNSPPPGRRKIEIVLKYKKMNIENIKSVYFVGAGGIGMSALIRYFLSKGKLVAGYDRTPSELTEHLIAEGAQIHYEENVSLIPEDCKDKETTLVVYTPAVPQDHAELVYFRNNGFEIQKRAQVLGTITHSSKGLCVAGTHGKTTTSTMAAHLLYQSHVGCTAFLGGISKNYGTNLLLSQ
;
A
#
# COMPACT_ATOMS: atom_id res chain seq x y z
N MET A 1 51.71 0.78 -9.10
CA MET A 1 50.32 0.33 -9.00
C MET A 1 49.86 0.44 -7.53
N ASN A 2 49.22 1.54 -7.18
CA ASN A 2 48.74 1.78 -5.81
C ASN A 2 47.33 1.25 -5.67
N LYS A 3 47.14 0.20 -4.86
CA LYS A 3 45.81 -0.27 -4.42
C LYS A 3 45.32 0.69 -3.34
N GLN A 4 44.33 1.53 -3.65
CA GLN A 4 43.62 2.30 -2.66
C GLN A 4 42.77 1.33 -1.84
N GLN A 5 43.14 1.16 -0.59
CA GLN A 5 42.42 0.40 0.44
C GLN A 5 41.34 1.32 0.99
N TYR A 6 40.04 0.99 0.74
CA TYR A 6 38.93 1.66 1.39
C TYR A 6 38.85 1.23 2.85
N PRO A 7 38.73 2.17 3.80
CA PRO A 7 38.62 1.79 5.21
C PRO A 7 37.25 1.14 5.51
N ASN A 8 37.29 -0.07 6.03
CA ASN A 8 36.14 -0.91 6.40
C ASN A 8 35.51 -0.59 7.77
N SER A 9 35.69 0.62 8.31
CA SER A 9 35.07 0.99 9.59
C SER A 9 34.26 2.27 9.45
N PRO A 10 33.00 2.28 9.93
CA PRO A 10 32.22 3.51 9.98
C PRO A 10 32.85 4.48 11.01
N PRO A 11 32.76 5.81 10.76
CA PRO A 11 33.33 6.81 11.65
C PRO A 11 32.68 6.75 13.03
N PRO A 12 33.45 6.95 14.12
CA PRO A 12 32.92 6.97 15.49
C PRO A 12 32.04 8.22 15.67
N GLY A 13 30.78 8.03 16.09
CA GLY A 13 29.90 9.13 16.51
C GLY A 13 28.50 9.18 15.91
N ARG A 14 28.07 8.26 15.07
CA ARG A 14 26.64 8.16 14.73
C ARG A 14 25.89 7.52 15.90
N ARG A 15 25.29 8.36 16.77
CA ARG A 15 24.21 7.90 17.63
C ARG A 15 23.14 7.31 16.72
N LYS A 16 22.86 6.02 16.85
CA LYS A 16 21.62 5.44 16.35
C LYS A 16 20.49 6.18 17.07
N ILE A 17 19.85 7.10 16.37
CA ILE A 17 18.57 7.61 16.81
C ILE A 17 17.60 6.45 16.51
N GLU A 18 17.45 5.55 17.47
CA GLU A 18 16.30 4.66 17.52
C GLU A 18 15.09 5.55 17.82
N ILE A 19 14.48 6.07 16.76
CA ILE A 19 13.11 6.55 16.86
C ILE A 19 12.27 5.30 17.05
N VAL A 20 12.14 4.88 18.30
CA VAL A 20 11.11 3.92 18.72
C VAL A 20 9.78 4.66 18.60
N LEU A 21 9.28 4.74 17.36
CA LEU A 21 7.89 5.05 17.12
C LEU A 21 7.10 3.89 17.73
N LYS A 22 6.59 4.10 18.93
CA LYS A 22 5.60 3.26 19.61
C LYS A 22 4.27 3.34 18.84
N TYR A 23 4.28 2.98 17.58
CA TYR A 23 3.04 2.64 16.91
C TYR A 23 2.68 1.23 17.37
N LYS A 24 1.56 1.10 18.04
CA LYS A 24 0.91 -0.20 18.26
C LYS A 24 0.58 -0.72 16.87
N LYS A 25 1.51 -1.48 16.30
CA LYS A 25 1.44 -1.94 14.91
C LYS A 25 0.27 -2.91 14.83
N MET A 26 -0.83 -2.48 14.22
CA MET A 26 -1.99 -3.34 14.03
C MET A 26 -1.54 -4.55 13.21
N ASN A 27 -1.82 -5.75 13.70
CA ASN A 27 -1.55 -6.95 12.92
C ASN A 27 -2.55 -6.98 11.75
N ILE A 28 -2.05 -7.09 10.52
CA ILE A 28 -2.88 -7.13 9.29
C ILE A 28 -3.95 -8.25 9.38
N GLU A 29 -3.68 -9.32 10.08
CA GLU A 29 -4.63 -10.42 10.30
C GLU A 29 -5.87 -9.97 11.06
N ASN A 30 -5.72 -9.06 12.03
CA ASN A 30 -6.82 -8.56 12.86
C ASN A 30 -7.66 -7.47 12.19
N ILE A 31 -7.20 -6.93 11.05
CA ILE A 31 -7.93 -5.93 10.27
C ILE A 31 -9.17 -6.59 9.67
N LYS A 32 -10.34 -5.99 9.86
CA LYS A 32 -11.59 -6.37 9.20
C LYS A 32 -11.90 -5.47 8.02
N SER A 33 -11.62 -4.17 8.15
CA SER A 33 -11.90 -3.18 7.14
C SER A 33 -10.68 -2.29 6.86
N VAL A 34 -10.57 -1.82 5.62
CA VAL A 34 -9.52 -0.89 5.22
C VAL A 34 -10.15 0.28 4.48
N TYR A 35 -9.85 1.49 4.95
CA TYR A 35 -10.35 2.70 4.35
C TYR A 35 -9.23 3.46 3.60
N PHE A 36 -9.46 3.77 2.34
CA PHE A 36 -8.46 4.40 1.47
C PHE A 36 -8.81 5.86 1.19
N VAL A 37 -7.93 6.79 1.55
CA VAL A 37 -8.04 8.20 1.18
C VAL A 37 -7.13 8.49 0.00
N GLY A 38 -7.73 8.70 -1.19
CA GLY A 38 -7.05 8.75 -2.49
C GLY A 38 -6.98 7.37 -3.17
N ALA A 39 -8.12 6.69 -3.30
CA ALA A 39 -8.24 5.31 -3.78
C ALA A 39 -7.83 5.09 -5.25
N GLY A 40 -8.00 6.12 -6.12
CA GLY A 40 -7.81 6.01 -7.57
C GLY A 40 -6.35 5.99 -8.04
N GLY A 41 -5.38 6.08 -7.11
CA GLY A 41 -3.97 5.98 -7.49
C GLY A 41 -3.56 4.56 -7.85
N ILE A 42 -2.72 4.40 -8.91
CA ILE A 42 -2.25 3.07 -9.37
C ILE A 42 -1.62 2.22 -8.24
N GLY A 43 -0.89 2.82 -7.33
CA GLY A 43 -0.31 2.09 -6.20
C GLY A 43 -1.30 1.81 -5.07
N MET A 44 -2.40 2.57 -4.98
CA MET A 44 -3.50 2.34 -4.04
C MET A 44 -4.37 1.18 -4.53
N SER A 45 -4.68 1.13 -5.82
CA SER A 45 -5.50 0.08 -6.41
C SER A 45 -4.91 -1.32 -6.22
N ALA A 46 -3.60 -1.48 -6.27
CA ALA A 46 -2.96 -2.77 -5.97
C ALA A 46 -3.17 -3.21 -4.51
N LEU A 47 -3.12 -2.27 -3.53
CA LEU A 47 -3.42 -2.57 -2.14
C LEU A 47 -4.91 -2.86 -1.93
N ILE A 48 -5.80 -2.10 -2.58
CA ILE A 48 -7.25 -2.34 -2.55
C ILE A 48 -7.55 -3.78 -2.98
N ARG A 49 -7.05 -4.20 -4.14
CA ARG A 49 -7.19 -5.56 -4.65
C ARG A 49 -6.60 -6.61 -3.70
N TYR A 50 -5.46 -6.31 -3.10
CA TYR A 50 -4.85 -7.20 -2.12
C TYR A 50 -5.76 -7.41 -0.90
N PHE A 51 -6.32 -6.37 -0.33
CA PHE A 51 -7.21 -6.50 0.83
C PHE A 51 -8.55 -7.14 0.47
N LEU A 52 -9.11 -6.85 -0.71
CA LEU A 52 -10.29 -7.55 -1.23
C LEU A 52 -10.02 -9.05 -1.37
N SER A 53 -8.86 -9.44 -1.91
CA SER A 53 -8.48 -10.86 -2.03
C SER A 53 -8.29 -11.57 -0.69
N LYS A 54 -8.06 -10.81 0.39
CA LYS A 54 -8.01 -11.31 1.77
C LYS A 54 -9.37 -11.30 2.48
N GLY A 55 -10.45 -11.04 1.73
CA GLY A 55 -11.80 -10.99 2.28
C GLY A 55 -12.06 -9.82 3.24
N LYS A 56 -11.25 -8.74 3.14
CA LYS A 56 -11.46 -7.55 3.96
C LYS A 56 -12.48 -6.63 3.29
N LEU A 57 -13.29 -5.96 4.09
CA LEU A 57 -14.10 -4.86 3.60
C LEU A 57 -13.19 -3.71 3.19
N VAL A 58 -13.38 -3.20 1.98
CA VAL A 58 -12.59 -2.08 1.46
C VAL A 58 -13.52 -0.95 1.06
N ALA A 59 -13.29 0.21 1.66
CA ALA A 59 -13.96 1.44 1.30
C ALA A 59 -12.95 2.57 1.09
N GLY A 60 -13.40 3.68 0.54
CA GLY A 60 -12.51 4.84 0.41
C GLY A 60 -13.11 5.98 -0.37
N TYR A 61 -12.29 7.01 -0.44
CA TYR A 61 -12.55 8.24 -1.16
C TYR A 61 -11.52 8.42 -2.28
N ASP A 62 -11.99 8.93 -3.41
CA ASP A 62 -11.12 9.57 -4.40
C ASP A 62 -11.75 10.86 -4.90
N ARG A 63 -10.92 11.80 -5.35
CA ARG A 63 -11.39 13.09 -5.83
C ARG A 63 -12.14 12.98 -7.16
N THR A 64 -11.77 12.04 -8.01
CA THR A 64 -12.21 11.99 -9.40
C THR A 64 -12.58 10.56 -9.80
N PRO A 65 -13.78 10.34 -10.35
CA PRO A 65 -14.13 9.10 -11.00
C PRO A 65 -13.14 8.77 -12.14
N SER A 66 -12.78 7.51 -12.27
CA SER A 66 -11.90 7.02 -13.32
C SER A 66 -12.22 5.56 -13.65
N GLU A 67 -11.85 5.10 -14.84
CA GLU A 67 -11.97 3.71 -15.23
C GLU A 67 -11.36 2.76 -14.16
N LEU A 68 -10.26 3.18 -13.54
CA LEU A 68 -9.63 2.40 -12.48
C LEU A 68 -10.51 2.30 -11.24
N THR A 69 -11.13 3.39 -10.79
CA THR A 69 -12.03 3.37 -9.63
C THR A 69 -13.33 2.61 -9.92
N GLU A 70 -13.84 2.68 -11.14
CA GLU A 70 -15.00 1.90 -11.59
C GLU A 70 -14.70 0.40 -11.55
N HIS A 71 -13.53 -0.02 -12.03
CA HIS A 71 -13.09 -1.41 -11.92
C HIS A 71 -12.98 -1.86 -10.46
N LEU A 72 -12.42 -1.03 -9.57
CA LEU A 72 -12.32 -1.37 -8.15
C LEU A 72 -13.69 -1.51 -7.48
N ILE A 73 -14.66 -0.68 -7.86
CA ILE A 73 -16.05 -0.79 -7.40
C ILE A 73 -16.67 -2.11 -7.89
N ALA A 74 -16.47 -2.44 -9.17
CA ALA A 74 -16.93 -3.72 -9.73
C ALA A 74 -16.26 -4.93 -9.06
N GLU A 75 -15.03 -4.79 -8.58
CA GLU A 75 -14.29 -5.79 -7.81
C GLU A 75 -14.75 -5.89 -6.34
N GLY A 76 -15.62 -4.97 -5.86
CA GLY A 76 -16.24 -5.01 -4.52
C GLY A 76 -15.77 -3.92 -3.55
N ALA A 77 -14.99 -2.93 -3.99
CA ALA A 77 -14.65 -1.77 -3.17
C ALA A 77 -15.81 -0.75 -3.12
N GLN A 78 -16.01 -0.11 -1.98
CA GLN A 78 -16.98 0.96 -1.81
C GLN A 78 -16.28 2.31 -1.93
N ILE A 79 -16.30 2.95 -3.10
CA ILE A 79 -15.59 4.21 -3.34
C ILE A 79 -16.61 5.32 -3.59
N HIS A 80 -16.44 6.45 -2.90
CA HIS A 80 -17.20 7.68 -3.14
C HIS A 80 -16.27 8.83 -3.56
N TYR A 81 -16.86 9.93 -4.06
CA TYR A 81 -16.12 11.03 -4.69
C TYR A 81 -16.38 12.39 -4.04
N GLU A 82 -17.17 12.41 -2.99
CA GLU A 82 -17.41 13.61 -2.18
C GLU A 82 -16.57 13.54 -0.90
N GLU A 83 -15.92 14.64 -0.54
CA GLU A 83 -15.26 14.78 0.74
C GLU A 83 -16.31 14.96 1.84
N ASN A 84 -16.79 13.83 2.39
CA ASN A 84 -17.90 13.83 3.34
C ASN A 84 -17.80 12.67 4.33
N VAL A 85 -17.55 12.99 5.59
CA VAL A 85 -17.41 12.03 6.69
C VAL A 85 -18.64 11.13 6.85
N SER A 86 -19.84 11.62 6.48
CA SER A 86 -21.07 10.82 6.59
C SER A 86 -21.13 9.66 5.60
N LEU A 87 -20.31 9.70 4.53
CA LEU A 87 -20.21 8.62 3.54
C LEU A 87 -19.26 7.49 3.96
N ILE A 88 -18.53 7.66 5.07
CA ILE A 88 -17.72 6.58 5.63
C ILE A 88 -18.65 5.46 6.10
N PRO A 89 -18.53 4.22 5.56
CA PRO A 89 -19.34 3.09 5.99
C PRO A 89 -19.19 2.80 7.48
N GLU A 90 -20.28 2.35 8.12
CA GLU A 90 -20.27 2.02 9.55
C GLU A 90 -19.22 0.95 9.90
N ASP A 91 -19.03 -0.03 9.01
CA ASP A 91 -18.02 -1.08 9.16
C ASP A 91 -16.57 -0.54 9.16
N CYS A 92 -16.36 0.70 8.71
CA CYS A 92 -15.07 1.38 8.75
C CYS A 92 -14.93 2.33 9.95
N LYS A 93 -15.89 2.38 10.85
CA LYS A 93 -15.87 3.28 12.03
C LYS A 93 -15.37 2.61 13.31
N ASP A 94 -15.06 1.34 13.28
CA ASP A 94 -14.41 0.65 14.42
C ASP A 94 -12.88 0.80 14.32
N LYS A 95 -12.31 1.64 15.16
CA LYS A 95 -10.87 1.94 15.17
C LYS A 95 -9.96 0.75 15.55
N GLU A 96 -10.51 -0.26 16.22
CA GLU A 96 -9.72 -1.43 16.65
C GLU A 96 -9.50 -2.42 15.49
N THR A 97 -10.35 -2.36 14.47
CA THR A 97 -10.34 -3.30 13.34
C THR A 97 -10.20 -2.63 11.97
N THR A 98 -10.19 -1.29 11.93
CA THR A 98 -10.06 -0.51 10.69
C THR A 98 -8.67 0.08 10.52
N LEU A 99 -8.03 -0.19 9.39
CA LEU A 99 -6.81 0.46 8.95
C LEU A 99 -7.15 1.57 7.96
N VAL A 100 -6.63 2.76 8.20
CA VAL A 100 -6.74 3.88 7.24
C VAL A 100 -5.46 4.02 6.44
N VAL A 101 -5.59 4.03 5.12
CA VAL A 101 -4.46 4.13 4.19
C VAL A 101 -4.59 5.40 3.37
N TYR A 102 -3.56 6.22 3.32
CA TYR A 102 -3.59 7.45 2.52
C TYR A 102 -2.37 7.60 1.62
N THR A 103 -2.53 8.43 0.58
CA THR A 103 -1.44 8.88 -0.29
C THR A 103 -1.01 10.30 0.05
N PRO A 104 0.29 10.64 -0.08
CA PRO A 104 0.77 12.01 0.13
C PRO A 104 0.14 13.07 -0.79
N ALA A 105 -0.55 12.66 -1.86
CA ALA A 105 -1.27 13.56 -2.75
C ALA A 105 -2.54 14.16 -2.12
N VAL A 106 -3.07 13.52 -1.06
CA VAL A 106 -4.23 14.01 -0.31
C VAL A 106 -3.79 15.10 0.67
N PRO A 107 -4.46 16.26 0.72
CA PRO A 107 -4.19 17.32 1.69
C PRO A 107 -4.31 16.81 3.13
N GLN A 108 -3.50 17.36 4.03
CA GLN A 108 -3.50 16.94 5.44
C GLN A 108 -4.74 17.41 6.22
N ASP A 109 -5.44 18.38 5.70
CA ASP A 109 -6.70 18.97 6.19
C ASP A 109 -7.96 18.33 5.58
N HIS A 110 -7.80 17.29 4.74
CA HIS A 110 -8.91 16.53 4.19
C HIS A 110 -9.84 16.02 5.30
N ALA A 111 -11.14 16.32 5.21
CA ALA A 111 -12.09 16.14 6.31
C ALA A 111 -12.12 14.69 6.87
N GLU A 112 -12.12 13.70 6.00
CA GLU A 112 -12.14 12.29 6.42
C GLU A 112 -10.81 11.87 7.07
N LEU A 113 -9.67 12.36 6.56
CA LEU A 113 -8.37 12.08 7.16
C LEU A 113 -8.25 12.73 8.55
N VAL A 114 -8.79 13.94 8.70
CA VAL A 114 -8.88 14.64 10.00
C VAL A 114 -9.82 13.89 10.95
N TYR A 115 -10.98 13.42 10.45
CA TYR A 115 -11.90 12.60 11.23
C TYR A 115 -11.22 11.36 11.80
N PHE A 116 -10.57 10.56 10.97
CA PHE A 116 -9.88 9.36 11.42
C PHE A 116 -8.76 9.66 12.43
N ARG A 117 -8.00 10.72 12.17
CA ARG A 117 -6.92 11.15 13.09
C ARG A 117 -7.45 11.56 14.46
N ASN A 118 -8.51 12.36 14.49
CA ASN A 118 -9.10 12.87 15.73
C ASN A 118 -9.79 11.76 16.55
N ASN A 119 -10.24 10.69 15.90
CA ASN A 119 -10.86 9.54 16.56
C ASN A 119 -9.86 8.42 16.90
N GLY A 120 -8.56 8.64 16.67
CA GLY A 120 -7.50 7.73 17.11
C GLY A 120 -7.38 6.44 16.29
N PHE A 121 -7.77 6.47 15.01
CA PHE A 121 -7.55 5.35 14.09
C PHE A 121 -6.08 5.16 13.75
N GLU A 122 -5.70 3.94 13.42
CA GLU A 122 -4.39 3.69 12.83
C GLU A 122 -4.37 4.15 11.38
N ILE A 123 -3.52 5.15 11.10
CA ILE A 123 -3.39 5.77 9.79
C ILE A 123 -1.98 5.52 9.26
N GLN A 124 -1.89 4.90 8.11
CA GLN A 124 -0.60 4.59 7.47
C GLN A 124 -0.51 5.13 6.05
N LYS A 125 0.68 5.55 5.66
CA LYS A 125 0.98 5.83 4.25
C LYS A 125 0.98 4.53 3.45
N ARG A 126 0.53 4.60 2.20
CA ARG A 126 0.57 3.47 1.26
C ARG A 126 1.88 2.66 1.31
N ALA A 127 3.02 3.38 1.30
CA ALA A 127 4.32 2.73 1.31
C ALA A 127 4.61 1.96 2.62
N GLN A 128 4.08 2.42 3.75
CA GLN A 128 4.23 1.74 5.05
C GLN A 128 3.42 0.45 5.08
N VAL A 129 2.18 0.49 4.56
CA VAL A 129 1.33 -0.71 4.44
C VAL A 129 1.99 -1.75 3.56
N LEU A 130 2.49 -1.34 2.37
CA LEU A 130 3.22 -2.25 1.48
C LEU A 130 4.45 -2.83 2.17
N GLY A 131 5.22 -2.02 2.88
CA GLY A 131 6.37 -2.47 3.68
C GLY A 131 5.97 -3.50 4.74
N THR A 132 4.83 -3.32 5.41
CA THR A 132 4.32 -4.27 6.39
C THR A 132 3.92 -5.61 5.74
N ILE A 133 3.25 -5.57 4.58
CA ILE A 133 2.87 -6.77 3.82
C ILE A 133 4.13 -7.54 3.37
N THR A 134 5.13 -6.85 2.86
CA THR A 134 6.34 -7.48 2.33
C THR A 134 7.29 -7.96 3.43
N HIS A 135 7.18 -7.46 4.64
CA HIS A 135 8.09 -7.80 5.74
C HIS A 135 7.94 -9.26 6.22
N SER A 136 6.77 -9.85 6.02
CA SER A 136 6.50 -11.26 6.37
C SER A 136 6.92 -12.26 5.28
N SER A 137 7.52 -11.80 4.19
CA SER A 137 7.84 -12.60 3.01
C SER A 137 9.26 -12.33 2.50
N LYS A 138 9.77 -13.16 1.61
CA LYS A 138 10.99 -12.84 0.85
C LYS A 138 10.66 -11.77 -0.19
N GLY A 139 11.07 -10.53 0.07
CA GLY A 139 10.79 -9.38 -0.80
C GLY A 139 11.84 -9.22 -1.91
N LEU A 140 11.39 -9.09 -3.15
CA LEU A 140 12.18 -8.59 -4.27
C LEU A 140 11.73 -7.16 -4.58
N CYS A 141 12.63 -6.19 -4.39
CA CYS A 141 12.34 -4.79 -4.62
C CYS A 141 13.15 -4.27 -5.82
N VAL A 142 12.45 -3.64 -6.76
CA VAL A 142 13.08 -3.00 -7.93
C VAL A 142 13.13 -1.50 -7.71
N ALA A 143 14.34 -0.96 -7.61
CA ALA A 143 14.59 0.47 -7.47
C ALA A 143 15.37 1.00 -8.67
N GLY A 144 15.29 2.31 -8.92
CA GLY A 144 16.01 2.97 -10.01
C GLY A 144 15.27 4.18 -10.54
N THR A 145 15.92 4.99 -11.33
CA THR A 145 15.33 6.19 -11.96
C THR A 145 14.34 5.77 -13.05
N HIS A 146 14.71 4.82 -13.91
CA HIS A 146 13.94 4.32 -15.03
C HIS A 146 13.80 2.80 -15.00
N GLY A 147 12.84 2.25 -15.73
CA GLY A 147 12.66 0.81 -15.94
C GLY A 147 12.06 0.02 -14.77
N LYS A 148 11.74 0.66 -13.62
CA LYS A 148 11.21 -0.04 -12.43
C LYS A 148 10.00 -0.91 -12.75
N THR A 149 8.96 -0.33 -13.33
CA THR A 149 7.71 -1.04 -13.65
C THR A 149 7.96 -2.17 -14.65
N THR A 150 8.74 -1.92 -15.69
CA THR A 150 9.05 -2.94 -16.70
C THR A 150 9.81 -4.11 -16.07
N THR A 151 10.89 -3.83 -15.34
CA THR A 151 11.71 -4.87 -14.71
C THR A 151 10.91 -5.66 -13.66
N SER A 152 10.12 -4.98 -12.81
CA SER A 152 9.29 -5.67 -11.83
C SER A 152 8.19 -6.52 -12.48
N THR A 153 7.60 -6.05 -13.58
CA THR A 153 6.59 -6.83 -14.32
C THR A 153 7.19 -8.05 -15.00
N MET A 154 8.38 -7.93 -15.58
CA MET A 154 9.10 -9.07 -16.18
C MET A 154 9.49 -10.10 -15.13
N ALA A 155 10.06 -9.68 -14.01
CA ALA A 155 10.41 -10.56 -12.91
C ALA A 155 9.17 -11.26 -12.33
N ALA A 156 8.08 -10.50 -12.12
CA ALA A 156 6.81 -11.04 -11.66
C ALA A 156 6.23 -12.07 -12.64
N HIS A 157 6.30 -11.79 -13.95
CA HIS A 157 5.85 -12.73 -14.99
C HIS A 157 6.62 -14.05 -14.92
N LEU A 158 7.95 -14.00 -14.85
CA LEU A 158 8.78 -15.19 -14.77
C LEU A 158 8.49 -16.03 -13.53
N LEU A 159 8.38 -15.37 -12.36
CA LEU A 159 8.08 -16.06 -11.09
C LEU A 159 6.65 -16.60 -11.06
N TYR A 160 5.68 -15.85 -11.57
CA TYR A 160 4.28 -16.25 -11.60
C TYR A 160 4.03 -17.45 -12.52
N GLN A 161 4.73 -17.50 -13.67
CA GLN A 161 4.67 -18.63 -14.63
C GLN A 161 5.54 -19.82 -14.20
N SER A 162 6.41 -19.64 -13.21
CA SER A 162 7.22 -20.73 -12.67
C SER A 162 6.47 -21.45 -11.53
N HIS A 163 7.01 -22.60 -11.10
CA HIS A 163 6.49 -23.33 -9.93
C HIS A 163 6.72 -22.60 -8.59
N VAL A 164 7.47 -21.49 -8.59
CA VAL A 164 7.76 -20.71 -7.38
C VAL A 164 6.54 -19.89 -6.96
N GLY A 165 5.80 -19.31 -7.92
CA GLY A 165 4.74 -18.34 -7.68
C GLY A 165 5.23 -17.03 -7.06
N CYS A 166 4.43 -15.98 -7.13
CA CYS A 166 4.73 -14.75 -6.41
C CYS A 166 3.46 -13.90 -6.23
N THR A 167 3.44 -13.08 -5.17
CA THR A 167 2.55 -11.94 -5.07
C THR A 167 3.33 -10.70 -5.50
N ALA A 168 2.82 -9.98 -6.51
CA ALA A 168 3.51 -8.83 -7.07
C ALA A 168 2.61 -7.58 -7.09
N PHE A 169 3.12 -6.49 -6.50
CA PHE A 169 2.54 -5.16 -6.57
C PHE A 169 3.26 -4.37 -7.66
N LEU A 170 2.57 -4.12 -8.76
CA LEU A 170 3.15 -3.50 -9.95
C LEU A 170 2.84 -2.00 -10.00
N GLY A 171 3.78 -1.22 -10.50
CA GLY A 171 3.63 0.23 -10.67
C GLY A 171 2.79 0.65 -11.88
N GLY A 172 2.10 -0.29 -12.53
CA GLY A 172 1.23 -0.07 -13.69
C GLY A 172 0.41 -1.31 -13.98
N ILE A 173 -0.64 -1.16 -14.78
CA ILE A 173 -1.45 -2.30 -15.23
C ILE A 173 -0.64 -3.12 -16.24
N SER A 174 -0.42 -4.39 -15.91
CA SER A 174 0.22 -5.33 -16.83
C SER A 174 -0.71 -5.69 -17.97
N LYS A 175 -0.27 -5.52 -19.20
CA LYS A 175 -1.05 -5.89 -20.39
C LYS A 175 -1.34 -7.40 -20.44
N ASN A 176 -0.44 -8.23 -19.94
CA ASN A 176 -0.60 -9.70 -19.95
C ASN A 176 -1.67 -10.17 -18.97
N TYR A 177 -1.91 -9.41 -17.91
CA TYR A 177 -2.78 -9.83 -16.80
C TYR A 177 -3.98 -8.91 -16.57
N GLY A 178 -4.06 -7.76 -17.23
CA GLY A 178 -5.12 -6.78 -17.05
C GLY A 178 -5.17 -6.15 -15.65
N THR A 179 -4.11 -6.34 -14.84
CA THR A 179 -4.08 -5.91 -13.43
C THR A 179 -2.69 -5.42 -13.03
N ASN A 180 -2.61 -4.73 -11.90
CA ASN A 180 -1.38 -4.33 -11.25
C ASN A 180 -1.08 -5.12 -9.95
N LEU A 181 -1.86 -6.16 -9.68
CA LEU A 181 -1.63 -7.11 -8.60
C LEU A 181 -1.64 -8.53 -9.14
N LEU A 182 -0.58 -9.28 -8.91
CA LEU A 182 -0.57 -10.73 -9.06
C LEU A 182 -0.58 -11.36 -7.67
N LEU A 183 -1.35 -12.41 -7.49
CA LEU A 183 -1.44 -13.14 -6.24
C LEU A 183 -0.84 -14.53 -6.43
N SER A 184 0.04 -14.94 -5.54
CA SER A 184 0.50 -16.33 -5.49
C SER A 184 -0.69 -17.24 -5.26
N GLN A 185 -0.78 -18.29 -6.03
CA GLN A 185 -1.71 -19.41 -5.85
C GLN A 185 -1.29 -20.25 -4.68
#